data_9befe3f35e6436139083747debdc7881
#
_entry.id   9befe3f35e6436139083747debdc7881
#
_cell.length_a   1.000
_cell.length_b   1.000
_cell.length_c   1.000
_cell.angle_alpha   90.00
_cell.angle_beta   90.00
_cell.angle_gamma   90.00
#
_symmetry.space_group_name_H-M   'P 1'
#
loop_
_entity.id
_entity.type
_entity.pdbx_description
1 polymer ?
#
loop_
_entity_poly.entity_id
_entity_poly.type
_entity_poly.pdbx_seq_one_letter_code
_entity_poly.pdbx_strand_id
1 'polypeptide(L)'
;MKAIQITSYDGPRGLTYDTLPEPEPAPEQVALNVEFAGANYVEALFAGGFVPKPLPWVPGIEAAGRIRALGERVEGLAVGDRVAALTINAGGAYGQVAVTHAQLVAPIPAGMDPSLASVVPSNTTTALISLERVAHLRPGEHVLVHAAAGGLGSQFGQIARTLGAGRVVGVVGGEEKKRAALDLGYDEVWLRADLEN
;
A
#
# COMPACT_ATOMS: atom_id res chain seq x y z
N MET A 1 -2.11 -1.07 23.28
CA MET A 1 -2.65 -1.65 22.04
C MET A 1 -2.00 -2.98 21.72
N LYS A 2 -2.66 -3.87 20.97
CA LYS A 2 -2.02 -5.05 20.39
C LYS A 2 -1.35 -4.67 19.06
N ALA A 3 -0.13 -5.21 18.83
CA ALA A 3 0.60 -4.96 17.58
C ALA A 3 1.55 -6.13 17.24
N ILE A 4 1.87 -6.24 15.95
CA ILE A 4 2.98 -7.09 15.47
C ILE A 4 4.23 -6.23 15.42
N GLN A 5 5.34 -6.73 15.98
CA GLN A 5 6.66 -6.08 15.93
C GLN A 5 7.66 -6.94 15.17
N ILE A 6 8.59 -6.29 14.47
CA ILE A 6 9.86 -6.89 14.06
C ILE A 6 10.83 -6.68 15.20
N THR A 7 11.32 -7.77 15.79
CA THR A 7 12.27 -7.77 16.91
C THR A 7 13.67 -8.24 16.51
N SER A 8 13.77 -8.97 15.39
CA SER A 8 15.02 -9.35 14.74
C SER A 8 14.84 -9.48 13.22
N TYR A 9 15.94 -9.46 12.46
CA TYR A 9 15.91 -9.57 10.99
C TYR A 9 15.94 -11.03 10.51
N ASP A 10 15.21 -11.91 11.19
CA ASP A 10 15.10 -13.34 10.85
C ASP A 10 13.88 -13.66 9.95
N GLY A 11 13.41 -12.69 9.20
CA GLY A 11 12.19 -12.81 8.39
C GLY A 11 10.96 -13.05 9.27
N PRO A 12 10.04 -13.96 8.89
CA PRO A 12 8.84 -14.22 9.68
C PRO A 12 9.08 -14.67 11.12
N ARG A 13 10.25 -15.26 11.43
CA ARG A 13 10.61 -15.69 12.79
C ARG A 13 10.95 -14.52 13.71
N GLY A 14 11.32 -13.38 13.14
CA GLY A 14 11.57 -12.14 13.87
C GLY A 14 10.32 -11.34 14.22
N LEU A 15 9.12 -11.86 13.89
CA LEU A 15 7.85 -11.21 14.21
C LEU A 15 7.32 -11.69 15.55
N THR A 16 6.90 -10.74 16.39
CA THR A 16 6.22 -11.00 17.68
C THR A 16 4.86 -10.29 17.71
N TYR A 17 3.92 -10.86 18.46
CA TYR A 17 2.61 -10.23 18.70
C TYR A 17 2.51 -9.83 20.16
N ASP A 18 2.58 -8.54 20.44
CA ASP A 18 2.76 -8.00 21.78
C ASP A 18 1.70 -6.95 22.15
N THR A 19 1.70 -6.60 23.44
CA THR A 19 0.95 -5.46 23.97
C THR A 19 1.90 -4.28 24.19
N LEU A 20 1.67 -3.20 23.47
CA LEU A 20 2.49 -2.00 23.46
C LEU A 20 1.72 -0.79 23.98
N PRO A 21 2.41 0.27 24.46
CA PRO A 21 1.79 1.58 24.64
C PRO A 21 1.13 2.04 23.34
N GLU A 22 0.03 2.76 23.44
CA GLU A 22 -0.58 3.41 22.28
C GLU A 22 0.24 4.62 21.88
N PRO A 23 0.56 4.81 20.59
CA PRO A 23 1.26 6.01 20.14
C PRO A 23 0.34 7.21 20.15
N GLU A 24 0.86 8.37 20.53
CA GLU A 24 0.16 9.64 20.43
C GLU A 24 0.66 10.44 19.22
N PRO A 25 -0.22 11.20 18.56
CA PRO A 25 0.17 11.99 17.40
C PRO A 25 0.95 13.24 17.83
N ALA A 26 2.05 13.51 17.12
CA ALA A 26 2.74 14.80 17.20
C ALA A 26 1.86 15.93 16.60
N PRO A 27 2.23 17.22 16.75
CA PRO A 27 1.36 18.34 16.34
C PRO A 27 0.82 18.31 14.91
N GLU A 28 1.56 17.73 13.95
CA GLU A 28 1.17 17.63 12.52
C GLU A 28 0.69 16.23 12.12
N GLN A 29 0.48 15.36 13.09
CA GLN A 29 0.13 13.97 12.88
C GLN A 29 -1.31 13.68 13.30
N VAL A 30 -1.81 12.57 12.83
CA VAL A 30 -3.06 11.95 13.25
C VAL A 30 -2.81 10.56 13.79
N ALA A 31 -3.59 10.15 14.78
CA ALA A 31 -3.69 8.77 15.21
C ALA A 31 -4.96 8.14 14.63
N LEU A 32 -4.84 6.91 14.13
CA LEU A 32 -5.94 6.15 13.54
C LEU A 32 -6.22 4.89 14.37
N ASN A 33 -7.48 4.60 14.63
CA ASN A 33 -7.91 3.25 14.94
C ASN A 33 -7.88 2.45 13.64
N VAL A 34 -6.98 1.49 13.51
CA VAL A 34 -6.80 0.68 12.30
C VAL A 34 -7.91 -0.36 12.23
N GLU A 35 -8.68 -0.33 11.13
CA GLU A 35 -9.69 -1.34 10.81
C GLU A 35 -9.12 -2.39 9.84
N PHE A 36 -8.32 -1.94 8.87
CA PHE A 36 -7.64 -2.77 7.87
C PHE A 36 -6.26 -2.22 7.59
N ALA A 37 -5.30 -3.11 7.36
CA ALA A 37 -3.93 -2.78 6.94
C ALA A 37 -3.58 -3.53 5.66
N GLY A 38 -2.92 -2.87 4.72
CA GLY A 38 -2.38 -3.50 3.53
C GLY A 38 -1.19 -4.40 3.89
N ALA A 39 -1.11 -5.58 3.26
CA ALA A 39 0.03 -6.46 3.35
C ALA A 39 0.82 -6.40 2.04
N ASN A 40 2.01 -5.82 2.09
CA ASN A 40 2.85 -5.58 0.92
C ASN A 40 4.14 -6.42 0.97
N TYR A 41 4.77 -6.63 -0.17
CA TYR A 41 6.05 -7.34 -0.23
C TYR A 41 7.17 -6.62 0.55
N VAL A 42 7.08 -5.30 0.68
CA VAL A 42 8.08 -4.50 1.39
C VAL A 42 8.16 -4.86 2.89
N GLU A 43 7.07 -5.30 3.52
CA GLU A 43 7.12 -5.77 4.92
C GLU A 43 7.99 -7.02 5.06
N ALA A 44 8.01 -7.90 4.05
CA ALA A 44 8.94 -9.04 4.04
C ALA A 44 10.40 -8.57 3.92
N LEU A 45 10.66 -7.50 3.15
CA LEU A 45 11.98 -6.88 3.06
C LEU A 45 12.41 -6.22 4.37
N PHE A 46 11.50 -5.56 5.08
CA PHE A 46 11.77 -5.04 6.43
C PHE A 46 12.11 -6.17 7.40
N ALA A 47 11.30 -7.22 7.44
CA ALA A 47 11.52 -8.36 8.33
C ALA A 47 12.82 -9.12 8.02
N GLY A 48 13.25 -9.13 6.76
CA GLY A 48 14.53 -9.70 6.33
C GLY A 48 15.75 -8.76 6.45
N GLY A 49 15.56 -7.53 6.92
CA GLY A 49 16.66 -6.56 7.09
C GLY A 49 17.18 -5.92 5.79
N PHE A 50 16.52 -6.12 4.64
CA PHE A 50 16.92 -5.47 3.38
C PHE A 50 16.71 -3.95 3.41
N VAL A 51 15.74 -3.50 4.20
CA VAL A 51 15.50 -2.08 4.50
C VAL A 51 15.48 -1.92 6.02
N PRO A 52 16.64 -1.71 6.66
CA PRO A 52 16.74 -1.76 8.11
C PRO A 52 16.00 -0.60 8.78
N LYS A 53 15.37 -0.90 9.90
CA LYS A 53 14.71 0.06 10.80
C LYS A 53 15.27 -0.15 12.21
N PRO A 54 15.30 0.88 13.08
CA PRO A 54 15.59 0.66 14.49
C PRO A 54 14.61 -0.36 15.11
N LEU A 55 15.12 -1.41 15.73
CA LEU A 55 14.31 -2.46 16.35
C LEU A 55 14.16 -2.25 17.87
N PRO A 56 13.05 -2.64 18.51
CA PRO A 56 11.84 -3.22 17.88
C PRO A 56 11.02 -2.20 17.11
N TRP A 57 10.37 -2.60 16.00
CA TRP A 57 9.58 -1.71 15.16
C TRP A 57 8.26 -2.35 14.74
N VAL A 58 7.17 -1.59 14.76
CA VAL A 58 5.86 -2.03 14.27
C VAL A 58 5.77 -1.74 12.78
N PRO A 59 5.69 -2.76 11.89
CA PRO A 59 5.58 -2.57 10.46
C PRO A 59 4.15 -2.17 10.02
N GLY A 60 3.90 -2.24 8.71
CA GLY A 60 2.67 -1.83 8.07
C GLY A 60 2.76 -0.42 7.54
N ILE A 61 2.78 -0.28 6.21
CA ILE A 61 3.02 0.99 5.51
C ILE A 61 1.75 1.70 5.08
N GLU A 62 0.59 1.04 5.16
CA GLU A 62 -0.70 1.61 4.78
C GLU A 62 -1.83 0.99 5.59
N ALA A 63 -2.87 1.77 5.81
CA ALA A 63 -4.05 1.37 6.56
C ALA A 63 -5.32 2.12 6.12
N ALA A 64 -6.46 1.55 6.46
CA ALA A 64 -7.73 2.26 6.52
C ALA A 64 -8.33 2.12 7.92
N GLY A 65 -9.06 3.14 8.34
CA GLY A 65 -9.69 3.15 9.66
C GLY A 65 -10.35 4.49 9.97
N ARG A 66 -10.42 4.82 11.25
CA ARG A 66 -11.02 6.07 11.72
C ARG A 66 -10.01 6.91 12.49
N ILE A 67 -10.05 8.20 12.28
CA ILE A 67 -9.26 9.14 13.08
C ILE A 67 -9.67 9.01 14.55
N ARG A 68 -8.70 8.72 15.40
CA ARG A 68 -8.81 8.60 16.85
C ARG A 68 -8.47 9.90 17.56
N ALA A 69 -7.38 10.54 17.11
CA ALA A 69 -6.88 11.78 17.69
C ALA A 69 -6.16 12.61 16.62
N LEU A 70 -6.12 13.90 16.82
CA LEU A 70 -5.45 14.88 15.95
C LEU A 70 -4.38 15.60 16.74
N GLY A 71 -3.23 15.84 16.12
CA GLY A 71 -2.24 16.79 16.61
C GLY A 71 -2.78 18.23 16.53
N GLU A 72 -2.25 19.10 17.36
CA GLU A 72 -2.77 20.47 17.56
C GLU A 72 -2.70 21.37 16.31
N ARG A 73 -1.90 21.00 15.30
CA ARG A 73 -1.76 21.75 14.04
C ARG A 73 -2.45 21.07 12.85
N VAL A 74 -3.24 20.06 13.08
CA VAL A 74 -3.98 19.37 12.02
C VAL A 74 -5.28 20.12 11.74
N GLU A 75 -5.49 20.48 10.49
CA GLU A 75 -6.69 21.13 10.00
C GLU A 75 -7.38 20.27 8.93
N GLY A 76 -8.68 20.47 8.73
CA GLY A 76 -9.47 19.84 7.67
C GLY A 76 -9.83 18.36 7.89
N LEU A 77 -9.50 17.80 9.05
CA LEU A 77 -9.85 16.44 9.47
C LEU A 77 -10.53 16.47 10.84
N ALA A 78 -11.37 15.49 11.13
CA ALA A 78 -12.07 15.36 12.40
C ALA A 78 -11.93 13.95 13.01
N VAL A 79 -12.01 13.88 14.35
CA VAL A 79 -12.08 12.58 15.05
C VAL A 79 -13.33 11.84 14.58
N GLY A 80 -13.17 10.56 14.23
CA GLY A 80 -14.21 9.70 13.69
C GLY A 80 -14.26 9.65 12.16
N ASP A 81 -13.57 10.54 11.43
CA ASP A 81 -13.50 10.48 9.97
C ASP A 81 -12.94 9.14 9.51
N ARG A 82 -13.57 8.58 8.46
CA ARG A 82 -13.10 7.38 7.78
C ARG A 82 -12.00 7.77 6.80
N VAL A 83 -10.83 7.20 6.98
CA VAL A 83 -9.63 7.59 6.22
C VAL A 83 -8.79 6.40 5.78
N ALA A 84 -8.12 6.54 4.64
CA ALA A 84 -6.99 5.74 4.22
C ALA A 84 -5.70 6.53 4.44
N ALA A 85 -4.64 5.86 4.86
CA ALA A 85 -3.40 6.52 5.27
C ALA A 85 -2.16 5.74 4.83
N LEU A 86 -1.15 6.47 4.36
CA LEU A 86 0.20 5.95 4.20
C LEU A 86 0.97 6.14 5.52
N THR A 87 1.50 5.05 6.07
CA THR A 87 2.19 5.04 7.38
C THR A 87 3.68 4.69 7.27
N ILE A 88 4.24 4.71 6.07
CA ILE A 88 5.59 4.23 5.75
C ILE A 88 6.71 4.86 6.59
N ASN A 89 6.57 6.11 6.99
CA ASN A 89 7.60 6.84 7.74
C ASN A 89 7.61 6.48 9.22
N ALA A 90 6.44 6.39 9.83
CA ALA A 90 6.26 6.07 11.24
C ALA A 90 6.08 4.56 11.49
N GLY A 91 5.57 3.83 10.49
CA GLY A 91 5.12 2.46 10.64
C GLY A 91 3.80 2.39 11.41
N GLY A 92 3.49 1.21 11.92
CA GLY A 92 2.43 1.04 12.90
C GLY A 92 1.09 0.53 12.36
N ALA A 93 0.90 0.35 11.04
CA ALA A 93 -0.37 -0.17 10.54
C ALA A 93 -0.65 -1.62 10.98
N TYR A 94 0.35 -2.39 11.41
CA TYR A 94 0.16 -3.71 12.01
C TYR A 94 -0.09 -3.64 13.53
N GLY A 95 -0.54 -2.50 14.01
CA GLY A 95 -1.06 -2.28 15.36
C GLY A 95 -2.52 -1.82 15.33
N GLN A 96 -3.19 -1.89 16.48
CA GLN A 96 -4.57 -1.38 16.62
C GLN A 96 -4.66 0.14 16.43
N VAL A 97 -3.56 0.86 16.70
CA VAL A 97 -3.44 2.30 16.50
C VAL A 97 -2.17 2.58 15.68
N ALA A 98 -2.30 3.35 14.63
CA ALA A 98 -1.18 3.86 13.83
C ALA A 98 -1.15 5.39 13.87
N VAL A 99 0.05 5.96 13.73
CA VAL A 99 0.26 7.41 13.66
C VAL A 99 0.94 7.76 12.35
N THR A 100 0.47 8.84 11.69
CA THR A 100 1.10 9.35 10.47
C THR A 100 0.88 10.85 10.32
N HIS A 101 1.63 11.51 9.42
CA HIS A 101 1.39 12.90 9.08
C HIS A 101 0.02 13.09 8.43
N ALA A 102 -0.70 14.17 8.78
CA ALA A 102 -2.01 14.50 8.23
C ALA A 102 -2.02 14.60 6.69
N GLN A 103 -0.90 15.02 6.09
CA GLN A 103 -0.73 15.10 4.62
C GLN A 103 -0.71 13.73 3.92
N LEU A 104 -0.51 12.64 4.67
CA LEU A 104 -0.50 11.26 4.17
C LEU A 104 -1.83 10.55 4.39
N VAL A 105 -2.87 11.31 4.69
CA VAL A 105 -4.21 10.80 5.01
C VAL A 105 -5.22 11.37 4.03
N ALA A 106 -6.08 10.51 3.52
CA ALA A 106 -7.18 10.88 2.64
C ALA A 106 -8.52 10.34 3.14
N PRO A 107 -9.61 11.14 3.11
CA PRO A 107 -10.94 10.63 3.41
C PRO A 107 -11.35 9.50 2.45
N ILE A 108 -11.98 8.46 2.98
CA ILE A 108 -12.54 7.37 2.19
C ILE A 108 -13.89 7.82 1.62
N PRO A 109 -14.11 7.74 0.30
CA PRO A 109 -15.39 8.08 -0.32
C PRO A 109 -16.56 7.30 0.31
N ALA A 110 -17.73 7.94 0.34
CA ALA A 110 -18.95 7.28 0.81
C ALA A 110 -19.23 6.01 -0.03
N GLY A 111 -19.52 4.91 0.65
CA GLY A 111 -19.80 3.62 0.00
C GLY A 111 -18.57 2.79 -0.37
N MET A 112 -17.35 3.32 -0.28
CA MET A 112 -16.14 2.52 -0.48
C MET A 112 -15.89 1.62 0.72
N ASP A 113 -15.59 0.35 0.45
CA ASP A 113 -15.20 -0.62 1.47
C ASP A 113 -13.84 -0.25 2.06
N PRO A 114 -13.70 -0.14 3.39
CA PRO A 114 -12.42 0.21 4.02
C PRO A 114 -11.32 -0.83 3.78
N SER A 115 -11.65 -2.09 3.54
CA SER A 115 -10.66 -3.11 3.17
C SER A 115 -10.01 -2.80 1.82
N LEU A 116 -10.79 -2.34 0.83
CA LEU A 116 -10.26 -1.87 -0.45
C LEU A 116 -9.50 -0.55 -0.30
N ALA A 117 -10.00 0.36 0.52
CA ALA A 117 -9.34 1.63 0.78
C ALA A 117 -7.96 1.46 1.42
N SER A 118 -7.75 0.39 2.21
CA SER A 118 -6.49 0.15 2.93
C SER A 118 -5.29 -0.13 2.02
N VAL A 119 -5.49 -0.54 0.76
CA VAL A 119 -4.42 -0.86 -0.20
C VAL A 119 -4.21 0.21 -1.27
N VAL A 120 -4.95 1.31 -1.21
CA VAL A 120 -4.84 2.45 -2.13
C VAL A 120 -3.62 3.32 -1.85
N PRO A 121 -3.27 3.66 -0.59
CA PRO A 121 -2.24 4.65 -0.30
C PRO A 121 -0.86 4.29 -0.85
N SER A 122 -0.48 3.03 -0.84
CA SER A 122 0.83 2.59 -1.33
C SER A 122 0.78 2.21 -2.82
N ASN A 123 0.09 1.13 -3.17
CA ASN A 123 0.21 0.53 -4.49
C ASN A 123 -0.43 1.37 -5.60
N THR A 124 -1.63 1.91 -5.38
CA THR A 124 -2.32 2.73 -6.38
C THR A 124 -1.58 4.05 -6.62
N THR A 125 -1.14 4.70 -5.53
CA THR A 125 -0.36 5.94 -5.64
C THR A 125 0.98 5.70 -6.34
N THR A 126 1.66 4.59 -6.04
CA THR A 126 2.91 4.21 -6.72
C THR A 126 2.68 3.99 -8.21
N ALA A 127 1.64 3.27 -8.61
CA ALA A 127 1.31 3.07 -10.02
C ALA A 127 1.00 4.39 -10.73
N LEU A 128 0.20 5.26 -10.11
CA LEU A 128 -0.15 6.56 -10.66
C LEU A 128 1.10 7.44 -10.86
N ILE A 129 1.91 7.62 -9.83
CA ILE A 129 3.13 8.42 -9.91
C ILE A 129 4.11 7.85 -10.96
N SER A 130 4.27 6.54 -11.01
CA SER A 130 5.16 5.88 -11.97
C SER A 130 4.74 6.13 -13.41
N LEU A 131 3.46 6.02 -13.72
CA LEU A 131 2.95 6.20 -15.09
C LEU A 131 2.84 7.68 -15.48
N GLU A 132 2.25 8.51 -14.60
CA GLU A 132 1.97 9.90 -14.92
C GLU A 132 3.22 10.78 -14.83
N ARG A 133 3.98 10.66 -13.70
CA ARG A 133 5.06 11.61 -13.40
C ARG A 133 6.45 11.14 -13.76
N VAL A 134 6.69 9.83 -13.74
CA VAL A 134 8.01 9.27 -14.05
C VAL A 134 8.09 8.86 -15.52
N ALA A 135 7.15 8.05 -15.99
CA ALA A 135 7.11 7.61 -17.38
C ALA A 135 6.48 8.65 -18.33
N HIS A 136 5.74 9.62 -17.79
CA HIS A 136 5.00 10.62 -18.58
C HIS A 136 4.11 9.98 -19.65
N LEU A 137 3.37 8.92 -19.27
CA LEU A 137 2.50 8.16 -20.15
C LEU A 137 1.50 9.09 -20.86
N ARG A 138 1.47 8.99 -22.20
CA ARG A 138 0.56 9.75 -23.04
C ARG A 138 -0.58 8.86 -23.57
N PRO A 139 -1.76 9.40 -23.82
CA PRO A 139 -2.85 8.65 -24.45
C PRO A 139 -2.40 7.98 -25.75
N GLY A 140 -2.78 6.71 -25.93
CA GLY A 140 -2.41 5.89 -27.07
C GLY A 140 -1.08 5.14 -26.97
N GLU A 141 -0.21 5.47 -26.01
CA GLU A 141 1.04 4.73 -25.80
C GLU A 141 0.80 3.33 -25.21
N HIS A 142 1.78 2.45 -25.38
CA HIS A 142 1.70 1.07 -24.93
C HIS A 142 2.52 0.88 -23.63
N VAL A 143 1.98 0.09 -22.72
CA VAL A 143 2.59 -0.21 -21.43
C VAL A 143 2.80 -1.71 -21.28
N LEU A 144 4.01 -2.13 -20.91
CA LEU A 144 4.31 -3.50 -20.51
C LEU A 144 4.61 -3.52 -19.01
N VAL A 145 3.95 -4.42 -18.28
CA VAL A 145 4.05 -4.52 -16.83
C VAL A 145 4.48 -5.92 -16.41
N HIS A 146 5.63 -6.04 -15.76
CA HIS A 146 6.05 -7.29 -15.12
C HIS A 146 5.29 -7.52 -13.82
N ALA A 147 5.10 -8.80 -13.45
CA ALA A 147 4.34 -9.23 -12.27
C ALA A 147 2.90 -8.65 -12.24
N ALA A 148 2.23 -8.66 -13.39
CA ALA A 148 0.95 -7.99 -13.63
C ALA A 148 -0.18 -8.38 -12.65
N ALA A 149 -0.19 -9.60 -12.13
CA ALA A 149 -1.15 -10.06 -11.13
C ALA A 149 -0.68 -9.87 -9.67
N GLY A 150 0.44 -9.17 -9.45
CA GLY A 150 0.92 -8.83 -8.11
C GLY A 150 0.23 -7.58 -7.54
N GLY A 151 0.46 -7.25 -6.26
CA GLY A 151 -0.16 -6.10 -5.60
C GLY A 151 0.00 -4.79 -6.37
N LEU A 152 1.22 -4.41 -6.73
CA LEU A 152 1.48 -3.21 -7.53
C LEU A 152 1.07 -3.40 -9.00
N GLY A 153 1.36 -4.57 -9.60
CA GLY A 153 0.99 -4.88 -10.98
C GLY A 153 -0.51 -4.75 -11.24
N SER A 154 -1.35 -5.21 -10.31
CA SER A 154 -2.81 -5.08 -10.41
C SER A 154 -3.29 -3.64 -10.53
N GLN A 155 -2.56 -2.69 -9.97
CA GLN A 155 -2.88 -1.26 -10.05
C GLN A 155 -2.40 -0.65 -11.37
N PHE A 156 -1.24 -1.08 -11.87
CA PHE A 156 -0.71 -0.58 -13.14
C PHE A 156 -1.67 -0.78 -14.31
N GLY A 157 -2.30 -1.97 -14.43
CA GLY A 157 -3.28 -2.25 -15.50
C GLY A 157 -4.44 -1.26 -15.49
N GLN A 158 -5.04 -1.07 -14.33
CA GLN A 158 -6.18 -0.18 -14.13
C GLN A 158 -5.82 1.31 -14.33
N ILE A 159 -4.71 1.76 -13.74
CA ILE A 159 -4.26 3.16 -13.85
C ILE A 159 -3.83 3.50 -15.27
N ALA A 160 -3.11 2.60 -15.97
CA ALA A 160 -2.72 2.80 -17.36
C ALA A 160 -3.95 3.02 -18.26
N ARG A 161 -5.02 2.26 -18.04
CA ARG A 161 -6.31 2.45 -18.73
C ARG A 161 -6.90 3.81 -18.44
N THR A 162 -6.93 4.21 -17.17
CA THR A 162 -7.48 5.50 -16.74
C THR A 162 -6.72 6.67 -17.37
N LEU A 163 -5.39 6.51 -17.56
CA LEU A 163 -4.53 7.51 -18.21
C LEU A 163 -4.59 7.46 -19.75
N GLY A 164 -5.39 6.54 -20.34
CA GLY A 164 -5.60 6.47 -21.78
C GLY A 164 -4.56 5.67 -22.55
N ALA A 165 -3.87 4.72 -21.93
CA ALA A 165 -2.96 3.80 -22.63
C ALA A 165 -3.69 3.10 -23.78
N GLY A 166 -3.06 3.00 -24.96
CA GLY A 166 -3.60 2.35 -26.14
C GLY A 166 -3.55 0.83 -26.05
N ARG A 167 -2.54 0.28 -25.37
CA ARG A 167 -2.41 -1.15 -25.10
C ARG A 167 -1.67 -1.37 -23.79
N VAL A 168 -2.18 -2.29 -22.98
CA VAL A 168 -1.56 -2.67 -21.70
C VAL A 168 -1.28 -4.16 -21.70
N VAL A 169 0.01 -4.55 -21.66
CA VAL A 169 0.46 -5.92 -21.70
C VAL A 169 1.00 -6.32 -20.32
N GLY A 170 0.51 -7.42 -19.79
CA GLY A 170 0.96 -7.98 -18.52
C GLY A 170 1.91 -9.15 -18.73
N VAL A 171 2.91 -9.28 -17.84
CA VAL A 171 3.76 -10.47 -17.75
C VAL A 171 3.54 -11.14 -16.40
N VAL A 172 3.25 -12.44 -16.41
CA VAL A 172 2.99 -13.23 -15.21
C VAL A 172 3.89 -14.45 -15.13
N GLY A 173 4.04 -15.03 -13.93
CA GLY A 173 4.91 -16.18 -13.70
C GLY A 173 4.27 -17.54 -13.98
N GLY A 174 2.95 -17.63 -14.19
CA GLY A 174 2.23 -18.87 -14.41
C GLY A 174 0.86 -18.67 -15.03
N GLU A 175 0.33 -19.70 -15.68
CA GLU A 175 -0.95 -19.70 -16.39
C GLU A 175 -2.13 -19.33 -15.50
N GLU A 176 -2.12 -19.77 -14.24
CA GLU A 176 -3.16 -19.50 -13.26
C GLU A 176 -3.37 -18.00 -12.99
N LYS A 177 -2.35 -17.17 -13.28
CA LYS A 177 -2.38 -15.71 -13.08
C LYS A 177 -2.83 -14.93 -14.31
N LYS A 178 -2.89 -15.57 -15.49
CA LYS A 178 -3.31 -14.88 -16.72
C LYS A 178 -4.73 -14.32 -16.60
N ARG A 179 -5.67 -15.16 -16.15
CA ARG A 179 -7.07 -14.75 -16.02
C ARG A 179 -7.22 -13.56 -15.08
N ALA A 180 -6.56 -13.63 -13.91
CA ALA A 180 -6.62 -12.54 -12.95
C ALA A 180 -6.05 -11.23 -13.51
N ALA A 181 -4.95 -11.29 -14.28
CA ALA A 181 -4.39 -10.10 -14.92
C ALA A 181 -5.33 -9.51 -15.97
N LEU A 182 -5.94 -10.33 -16.84
CA LEU A 182 -6.92 -9.87 -17.82
C LEU A 182 -8.10 -9.16 -17.14
N ASP A 183 -8.63 -9.71 -16.05
CA ASP A 183 -9.72 -9.11 -15.28
C ASP A 183 -9.31 -7.78 -14.60
N LEU A 184 -8.01 -7.50 -14.48
CA LEU A 184 -7.42 -6.26 -13.92
C LEU A 184 -7.06 -5.19 -14.99
N GLY A 185 -7.56 -5.33 -16.22
CA GLY A 185 -7.43 -4.31 -17.26
C GLY A 185 -6.27 -4.49 -18.23
N TYR A 186 -5.60 -5.64 -18.23
CA TYR A 186 -4.63 -5.98 -19.26
C TYR A 186 -5.30 -6.49 -20.52
N ASP A 187 -4.84 -6.04 -21.70
CA ASP A 187 -5.34 -6.49 -23.01
C ASP A 187 -4.80 -7.87 -23.36
N GLU A 188 -3.58 -8.12 -22.97
CA GLU A 188 -2.82 -9.33 -23.27
C GLU A 188 -1.91 -9.68 -22.10
N VAL A 189 -1.71 -10.97 -21.88
CA VAL A 189 -0.85 -11.45 -20.78
C VAL A 189 0.06 -12.55 -21.30
N TRP A 190 1.37 -12.32 -21.12
CA TRP A 190 2.43 -13.25 -21.50
C TRP A 190 2.97 -13.98 -20.28
N LEU A 191 3.46 -15.20 -20.51
CA LEU A 191 4.28 -15.88 -19.49
C LEU A 191 5.71 -15.35 -19.53
N ARG A 192 6.31 -15.19 -18.36
CA ARG A 192 7.73 -14.81 -18.27
C ARG A 192 8.64 -15.81 -19.00
N ALA A 193 8.34 -17.11 -18.92
CA ALA A 193 9.08 -18.15 -19.60
C ALA A 193 9.10 -18.01 -21.13
N ASP A 194 8.06 -17.40 -21.72
CA ASP A 194 7.97 -17.18 -23.17
C ASP A 194 8.85 -16.01 -23.65
N LEU A 195 9.29 -15.13 -22.73
CA LEU A 195 10.17 -13.99 -23.02
C LEU A 195 11.66 -14.34 -22.93
N GLU A 196 12.01 -15.46 -22.33
CA GLU A 196 13.39 -15.92 -22.13
C GLU A 196 13.90 -16.79 -23.28
N ASN A 197 13.03 -17.06 -24.29
CA ASN A 197 13.32 -17.80 -25.52
C ASN A 197 13.28 -16.86 -26.73
#